data_b07699106b0183cbce40311cb808c3a0
#
_entry.id   b07699106b0183cbce40311cb808c3a0
#
_cell.length_a   1.000
_cell.length_b   1.000
_cell.length_c   1.000
_cell.angle_alpha   90.00
_cell.angle_beta   90.00
_cell.angle_gamma   90.00
#
_symmetry.space_group_name_H-M   'P 1'
#
loop_
_entity.id
_entity.type
_entity.pdbx_description
1 polymer ?
#
loop_
_entity_poly.entity_id
_entity_poly.type
_entity_poly.pdbx_seq_one_letter_code
_entity_poly.pdbx_strand_id
1 'polypeptide(L)'
;MQPSPIRELFRVIQQPGMISFAGGLPDPDTFPVEAFASCADVLERDGRTVLQYGASEGYPPLREAILEMMTERLGYRPQPEELLVTSGSQQAVDLIARALLDPGDVVVVEAPTYPGTLHCLRNAGARFATIPTDGDGMRVDLLPDVIAAAEGATGRRPKLIYTVPDFSNPSGACMSLERRRQLIELAAELAIPVFEDDPYGRLRYSGQPVPSLKSLAGNAPVVIYASSFSKVLAPGVRVAWTVAAPELIRAMVLMRQGEDLCTSTVTQALVAEYCHRGLLEEHLHHIVTTYARKSRAMQTALTSHLPRGSASWHEPEGGFFFWLELADGDSRSLFERAVEAGVAFVPGGAFYPDSDEQVGDVLSGDAFARLCFTFADDAAIDEGCRRLSGVLA
;
A
#
# COMPACT_ATOMS: atom_id res chain seq x y z
N MET A 1 5.93 11.80 -19.66
CA MET A 1 5.03 11.10 -18.70
C MET A 1 4.40 9.93 -19.42
N GLN A 2 4.63 8.71 -18.96
CA GLN A 2 3.96 7.52 -19.49
C GLN A 2 2.72 7.21 -18.63
N PRO A 3 1.60 6.71 -19.22
CA PRO A 3 0.45 6.27 -18.46
C PRO A 3 0.84 5.11 -17.53
N SER A 4 0.24 5.03 -16.35
CA SER A 4 0.45 3.88 -15.46
C SER A 4 0.05 2.58 -16.17
N PRO A 5 0.92 1.54 -16.20
CA PRO A 5 0.60 0.24 -16.81
C PRO A 5 -0.72 -0.38 -16.28
N ILE A 6 -1.05 -0.13 -15.02
CA ILE A 6 -2.30 -0.57 -14.38
C ILE A 6 -3.52 0.09 -15.02
N ARG A 7 -3.43 1.34 -15.54
CA ARG A 7 -4.56 2.01 -16.21
C ARG A 7 -4.92 1.39 -17.55
N GLU A 8 -3.96 0.86 -18.28
CA GLU A 8 -4.24 0.14 -19.54
C GLU A 8 -4.98 -1.17 -19.27
N LEU A 9 -4.66 -1.85 -18.17
CA LEU A 9 -5.36 -3.05 -17.71
C LEU A 9 -6.84 -2.81 -17.41
N PHE A 10 -7.24 -1.60 -16.96
CA PHE A 10 -8.65 -1.30 -16.68
C PHE A 10 -9.57 -1.42 -17.91
N ARG A 11 -9.05 -1.23 -19.13
CA ARG A 11 -9.85 -1.42 -20.36
C ARG A 11 -10.13 -2.90 -20.63
N VAL A 12 -9.18 -3.77 -20.30
CA VAL A 12 -9.32 -5.23 -20.46
C VAL A 12 -10.30 -5.80 -19.44
N ILE A 13 -10.22 -5.31 -18.20
CA ILE A 13 -11.05 -5.77 -17.06
C ILE A 13 -12.54 -5.49 -17.27
N GLN A 14 -12.91 -4.46 -18.05
CA GLN A 14 -14.30 -4.09 -18.30
C GLN A 14 -14.99 -4.91 -19.39
N GLN A 15 -14.32 -5.88 -20.00
CA GLN A 15 -14.92 -6.72 -21.02
C GLN A 15 -15.95 -7.68 -20.41
N PRO A 16 -17.12 -7.90 -21.06
CA PRO A 16 -18.11 -8.84 -20.57
C PRO A 16 -17.55 -10.27 -20.44
N GLY A 17 -17.80 -10.92 -19.31
CA GLY A 17 -17.34 -12.28 -19.03
C GLY A 17 -15.88 -12.40 -18.58
N MET A 18 -15.16 -11.29 -18.41
CA MET A 18 -13.82 -11.25 -17.85
C MET A 18 -13.88 -11.43 -16.33
N ILE A 19 -13.13 -12.41 -15.82
CA ILE A 19 -12.87 -12.57 -14.38
C ILE A 19 -11.58 -11.83 -14.06
N SER A 20 -11.65 -10.82 -13.18
CA SER A 20 -10.51 -9.97 -12.91
C SER A 20 -9.89 -10.22 -11.54
N PHE A 21 -8.65 -10.68 -11.53
CA PHE A 21 -7.74 -10.69 -10.38
C PHE A 21 -6.71 -9.54 -10.46
N ALA A 22 -6.87 -8.58 -11.39
CA ALA A 22 -5.90 -7.52 -11.61
C ALA A 22 -6.10 -6.29 -10.71
N GLY A 23 -7.35 -5.97 -10.29
CA GLY A 23 -7.63 -4.79 -9.47
C GLY A 23 -7.13 -4.95 -8.04
N GLY A 24 -6.37 -4.02 -7.51
CA GLY A 24 -6.02 -3.97 -6.07
C GLY A 24 -7.08 -3.20 -5.27
N LEU A 25 -8.37 -3.49 -5.50
CA LEU A 25 -9.51 -2.74 -4.97
C LEU A 25 -10.21 -3.54 -3.86
N PRO A 26 -10.75 -2.87 -2.82
CA PRO A 26 -11.66 -3.50 -1.87
C PRO A 26 -12.92 -3.99 -2.57
N ASP A 27 -13.58 -4.97 -1.97
CA ASP A 27 -14.88 -5.47 -2.41
C ASP A 27 -15.96 -4.40 -2.21
N PRO A 28 -16.64 -3.93 -3.26
CA PRO A 28 -17.69 -2.92 -3.13
C PRO A 28 -18.90 -3.41 -2.32
N ASP A 29 -19.17 -4.71 -2.28
CA ASP A 29 -20.26 -5.28 -1.50
C ASP A 29 -20.00 -5.21 0.02
N THR A 30 -18.75 -4.95 0.41
CA THR A 30 -18.40 -4.71 1.81
C THR A 30 -18.54 -3.26 2.24
N PHE A 31 -18.77 -2.30 1.33
CA PHE A 31 -18.84 -0.90 1.73
C PHE A 31 -20.03 -0.62 2.65
N PRO A 32 -19.83 0.08 3.79
CA PRO A 32 -20.87 0.33 4.78
C PRO A 32 -21.74 1.50 4.38
N VAL A 33 -22.44 1.40 3.23
CA VAL A 33 -23.13 2.52 2.57
C VAL A 33 -24.16 3.16 3.49
N GLU A 34 -25.03 2.37 4.13
CA GLU A 34 -26.08 2.88 5.02
C GLU A 34 -25.51 3.53 6.27
N ALA A 35 -24.53 2.85 6.91
CA ALA A 35 -23.89 3.37 8.12
C ALA A 35 -23.11 4.66 7.81
N PHE A 36 -22.41 4.72 6.67
CA PHE A 36 -21.69 5.93 6.25
C PHE A 36 -22.65 7.06 5.88
N ALA A 37 -23.75 6.76 5.18
CA ALA A 37 -24.79 7.75 4.86
C ALA A 37 -25.45 8.34 6.12
N SER A 38 -25.63 7.54 7.18
CA SER A 38 -26.18 8.01 8.46
C SER A 38 -25.30 9.05 9.15
N CYS A 39 -24.00 9.10 8.84
CA CYS A 39 -23.07 10.10 9.38
C CYS A 39 -23.30 11.52 8.78
N ALA A 40 -24.16 11.65 7.75
CA ALA A 40 -24.46 12.93 7.11
C ALA A 40 -25.20 13.91 8.02
N ASP A 41 -25.76 13.48 9.15
CA ASP A 41 -26.34 14.35 10.18
C ASP A 41 -25.31 15.33 10.81
N VAL A 42 -24.01 15.05 10.68
CA VAL A 42 -22.94 16.01 11.02
C VAL A 42 -23.08 17.31 10.21
N LEU A 43 -23.61 17.26 9.00
CA LEU A 43 -23.85 18.46 8.17
C LEU A 43 -25.01 19.32 8.71
N GLU A 44 -26.02 18.70 9.30
CA GLU A 44 -27.11 19.44 9.96
C GLU A 44 -26.63 20.10 11.25
N ARG A 45 -25.80 19.41 12.02
CA ARG A 45 -25.28 19.87 13.31
C ARG A 45 -24.18 20.93 13.15
N ASP A 46 -23.20 20.68 12.31
CA ASP A 46 -21.94 21.42 12.21
C ASP A 46 -21.69 22.02 10.82
N GLY A 47 -22.70 22.02 9.93
CA GLY A 47 -22.55 22.35 8.51
C GLY A 47 -21.89 23.69 8.23
N ARG A 48 -22.10 24.72 9.07
CA ARG A 48 -21.44 26.03 8.89
C ARG A 48 -19.92 25.93 8.98
N THR A 49 -19.39 25.04 9.83
CA THR A 49 -17.95 24.79 9.98
C THR A 49 -17.46 23.83 8.90
N VAL A 50 -18.21 22.76 8.65
CA VAL A 50 -17.83 21.68 7.74
C VAL A 50 -17.82 22.12 6.27
N LEU A 51 -18.69 23.08 5.88
CA LEU A 51 -18.76 23.61 4.51
C LEU A 51 -17.78 24.78 4.27
N GLN A 52 -17.03 25.21 5.27
CA GLN A 52 -16.01 26.24 5.13
C GLN A 52 -14.64 25.59 4.83
N TYR A 53 -13.68 26.39 4.38
CA TYR A 53 -12.28 25.97 4.30
C TYR A 53 -11.78 25.48 5.66
N GLY A 54 -11.10 24.34 5.67
CA GLY A 54 -10.51 23.75 6.88
C GLY A 54 -9.04 24.12 7.08
N ALA A 55 -8.50 23.68 8.21
CA ALA A 55 -7.07 23.74 8.46
C ALA A 55 -6.30 22.80 7.51
N SER A 56 -5.11 23.23 7.09
CA SER A 56 -4.26 22.42 6.20
C SER A 56 -3.82 21.11 6.87
N GLU A 57 -3.67 21.09 8.18
CA GLU A 57 -3.33 19.90 8.96
C GLU A 57 -4.44 18.87 9.01
N GLY A 58 -5.69 19.27 8.78
CA GLY A 58 -6.89 18.44 8.78
C GLY A 58 -7.96 18.91 9.76
N TYR A 59 -9.17 18.37 9.60
CA TYR A 59 -10.34 18.68 10.43
C TYR A 59 -10.12 18.18 11.87
N PRO A 60 -10.24 19.07 12.91
CA PRO A 60 -9.85 18.72 14.27
C PRO A 60 -10.51 17.44 14.83
N PRO A 61 -11.84 17.19 14.67
CA PRO A 61 -12.44 15.94 15.16
C PRO A 61 -11.89 14.69 14.47
N LEU A 62 -11.53 14.74 13.18
CA LEU A 62 -10.89 13.62 12.50
C LEU A 62 -9.47 13.40 13.00
N ARG A 63 -8.70 14.45 13.19
CA ARG A 63 -7.35 14.37 13.75
C ARG A 63 -7.36 13.69 15.11
N GLU A 64 -8.32 14.06 15.97
CA GLU A 64 -8.48 13.43 17.28
C GLU A 64 -8.77 11.91 17.15
N ALA A 65 -9.73 11.52 16.31
CA ALA A 65 -10.04 10.12 16.07
C ALA A 65 -8.82 9.34 15.54
N ILE A 66 -8.03 9.94 14.65
CA ILE A 66 -6.79 9.31 14.14
C ILE A 66 -5.76 9.18 15.27
N LEU A 67 -5.57 10.20 16.12
CA LEU A 67 -4.63 10.12 17.24
C LEU A 67 -5.03 9.03 18.24
N GLU A 68 -6.32 8.81 18.47
CA GLU A 68 -6.83 7.70 19.29
C GLU A 68 -6.48 6.34 18.66
N MET A 69 -6.79 6.15 17.38
CA MET A 69 -6.42 4.93 16.64
C MET A 69 -4.90 4.69 16.64
N MET A 70 -4.11 5.76 16.47
CA MET A 70 -2.65 5.66 16.48
C MET A 70 -2.11 5.33 17.88
N THR A 71 -2.78 5.77 18.94
CA THR A 71 -2.39 5.40 20.32
C THR A 71 -2.46 3.88 20.51
N GLU A 72 -3.49 3.24 20.00
CA GLU A 72 -3.62 1.77 20.05
C GLU A 72 -2.57 1.08 19.15
N ARG A 73 -2.40 1.58 17.91
CA ARG A 73 -1.51 1.00 16.91
C ARG A 73 -0.04 1.12 17.29
N LEU A 74 0.37 2.26 17.85
CA LEU A 74 1.76 2.59 18.15
C LEU A 74 2.17 2.24 19.60
N GLY A 75 1.20 2.10 20.52
CA GLY A 75 1.47 1.94 21.95
C GLY A 75 1.86 3.25 22.66
N TYR A 76 1.81 4.38 21.95
CA TYR A 76 1.93 5.73 22.50
C TYR A 76 1.10 6.71 21.67
N ARG A 77 0.70 7.83 22.28
CA ARG A 77 -0.07 8.86 21.58
C ARG A 77 0.86 9.85 20.87
N PRO A 78 0.82 9.94 19.53
CA PRO A 78 1.52 11.01 18.81
C PRO A 78 1.04 12.40 19.23
N GLN A 79 1.92 13.40 19.16
CA GLN A 79 1.50 14.78 19.38
C GLN A 79 0.73 15.32 18.17
N PRO A 80 -0.19 16.27 18.35
CA PRO A 80 -0.92 16.85 17.22
C PRO A 80 -0.03 17.39 16.10
N GLU A 81 1.14 17.94 16.44
CA GLU A 81 2.13 18.48 15.50
C GLU A 81 2.83 17.40 14.66
N GLU A 82 2.74 16.14 15.06
CA GLU A 82 3.28 14.99 14.33
C GLU A 82 2.29 14.42 13.30
N LEU A 83 1.04 14.95 13.22
CA LEU A 83 -0.02 14.38 12.39
C LEU A 83 -0.46 15.35 11.27
N LEU A 84 -0.50 14.84 10.04
CA LEU A 84 -1.10 15.51 8.87
C LEU A 84 -2.14 14.58 8.23
N VAL A 85 -3.36 15.09 7.99
CA VAL A 85 -4.38 14.41 7.18
C VAL A 85 -4.19 14.78 5.71
N THR A 86 -4.22 13.80 4.79
CA THR A 86 -3.99 14.00 3.35
C THR A 86 -5.15 13.46 2.50
N SER A 87 -5.23 13.89 1.24
CA SER A 87 -6.24 13.45 0.26
C SER A 87 -5.89 12.06 -0.33
N GLY A 88 -5.73 11.08 0.56
CA GLY A 88 -5.24 9.72 0.28
C GLY A 88 -3.72 9.62 0.42
N SER A 89 -3.21 8.38 0.57
CA SER A 89 -1.78 8.09 0.75
C SER A 89 -0.93 8.54 -0.44
N GLN A 90 -1.49 8.62 -1.65
CA GLN A 90 -0.78 9.14 -2.82
C GLN A 90 -0.29 10.58 -2.61
N GLN A 91 -1.11 11.45 -2.00
CA GLN A 91 -0.68 12.81 -1.65
C GLN A 91 0.38 12.80 -0.54
N ALA A 92 0.28 11.88 0.43
CA ALA A 92 1.30 11.73 1.46
C ALA A 92 2.67 11.38 0.84
N VAL A 93 2.70 10.40 -0.06
CA VAL A 93 3.92 10.02 -0.80
C VAL A 93 4.50 11.20 -1.57
N ASP A 94 3.67 11.94 -2.30
CA ASP A 94 4.11 13.09 -3.11
C ASP A 94 4.68 14.22 -2.24
N LEU A 95 4.01 14.55 -1.14
CA LEU A 95 4.48 15.57 -0.20
C LEU A 95 5.80 15.17 0.48
N ILE A 96 5.94 13.90 0.88
CA ILE A 96 7.18 13.36 1.46
C ILE A 96 8.31 13.42 0.43
N ALA A 97 8.04 12.98 -0.81
CA ALA A 97 9.02 13.00 -1.89
C ALA A 97 9.53 14.43 -2.15
N ARG A 98 8.62 15.39 -2.28
CA ARG A 98 8.99 16.82 -2.50
C ARG A 98 9.69 17.46 -1.30
N ALA A 99 9.40 16.98 -0.08
CA ALA A 99 10.05 17.50 1.12
C ALA A 99 11.50 17.01 1.29
N LEU A 100 11.80 15.79 0.81
CA LEU A 100 13.07 15.11 1.10
C LEU A 100 13.99 14.96 -0.10
N LEU A 101 13.47 15.01 -1.34
CA LEU A 101 14.21 14.64 -2.55
C LEU A 101 14.43 15.82 -3.48
N ASP A 102 15.64 15.88 -4.02
CA ASP A 102 15.98 16.66 -5.21
C ASP A 102 16.10 15.73 -6.43
N PRO A 103 15.94 16.24 -7.66
CA PRO A 103 16.12 15.42 -8.87
C PRO A 103 17.48 14.72 -8.90
N GLY A 104 17.46 13.41 -9.16
CA GLY A 104 18.63 12.54 -9.18
C GLY A 104 19.02 11.95 -7.82
N ASP A 105 18.29 12.25 -6.74
CA ASP A 105 18.46 11.57 -5.47
C ASP A 105 18.02 10.12 -5.55
N VAL A 106 18.61 9.28 -4.71
CA VAL A 106 18.33 7.85 -4.69
C VAL A 106 17.39 7.51 -3.56
N VAL A 107 16.39 6.67 -3.86
CA VAL A 107 15.49 6.05 -2.88
C VAL A 107 15.67 4.53 -2.93
N VAL A 108 15.87 3.90 -1.76
CA VAL A 108 15.82 2.45 -1.66
C VAL A 108 14.35 2.02 -1.65
N VAL A 109 13.99 1.10 -2.55
CA VAL A 109 12.63 0.55 -2.65
C VAL A 109 12.67 -0.97 -2.67
N GLU A 110 11.67 -1.60 -2.09
CA GLU A 110 11.45 -3.03 -2.24
C GLU A 110 11.31 -3.42 -3.72
N ALA A 111 11.78 -4.59 -4.07
CA ALA A 111 11.57 -5.19 -5.39
C ALA A 111 11.00 -6.61 -5.20
N PRO A 112 9.67 -6.76 -5.38
CA PRO A 112 8.70 -5.82 -5.94
C PRO A 112 8.19 -4.75 -4.96
N THR A 113 7.61 -3.64 -5.49
CA THR A 113 7.00 -2.57 -4.70
C THR A 113 5.74 -1.98 -5.36
N TYR A 114 5.02 -1.10 -4.65
CA TYR A 114 3.77 -0.50 -5.13
C TYR A 114 4.02 0.52 -6.27
N PRO A 115 3.43 0.31 -7.47
CA PRO A 115 3.67 1.17 -8.62
C PRO A 115 3.22 2.63 -8.45
N GLY A 116 2.22 2.86 -7.59
CA GLY A 116 1.75 4.22 -7.29
C GLY A 116 2.82 5.06 -6.59
N THR A 117 3.57 4.46 -5.68
CA THR A 117 4.71 5.12 -5.02
C THR A 117 5.86 5.34 -5.99
N LEU A 118 6.22 4.35 -6.82
CA LEU A 118 7.23 4.53 -7.86
C LEU A 118 6.89 5.73 -8.77
N HIS A 119 5.61 5.88 -9.13
CA HIS A 119 5.17 7.00 -9.96
C HIS A 119 5.36 8.35 -9.27
N CYS A 120 5.02 8.48 -7.98
CA CYS A 120 5.25 9.72 -7.23
C CYS A 120 6.74 10.05 -7.09
N LEU A 121 7.56 9.07 -6.69
CA LEU A 121 9.00 9.25 -6.53
C LEU A 121 9.68 9.60 -7.88
N ARG A 122 9.26 8.95 -8.97
CA ARG A 122 9.72 9.28 -10.34
C ARG A 122 9.39 10.72 -10.72
N ASN A 123 8.19 11.22 -10.38
CA ASN A 123 7.81 12.61 -10.64
C ASN A 123 8.66 13.61 -9.84
N ALA A 124 9.18 13.22 -8.67
CA ALA A 124 10.17 14.00 -7.93
C ALA A 124 11.59 13.89 -8.50
N GLY A 125 11.80 13.09 -9.55
CA GLY A 125 13.09 12.89 -10.19
C GLY A 125 13.99 11.88 -9.48
N ALA A 126 13.45 11.04 -8.60
CA ALA A 126 14.21 10.01 -7.90
C ALA A 126 14.74 8.92 -8.83
N ARG A 127 15.87 8.33 -8.46
CA ARG A 127 16.40 7.06 -8.95
C ARG A 127 16.23 5.98 -7.89
N PHE A 128 16.22 4.73 -8.30
CA PHE A 128 15.83 3.63 -7.41
C PHE A 128 17.00 2.66 -7.18
N ALA A 129 17.36 2.46 -5.91
CA ALA A 129 18.16 1.32 -5.48
C ALA A 129 17.19 0.22 -5.03
N THR A 130 17.15 -0.89 -5.77
CA THR A 130 16.21 -1.97 -5.49
C THR A 130 16.77 -2.96 -4.48
N ILE A 131 15.95 -3.35 -3.51
CA ILE A 131 16.27 -4.38 -2.53
C ILE A 131 15.29 -5.55 -2.66
N PRO A 132 15.76 -6.81 -2.81
CA PRO A 132 14.88 -7.96 -2.98
C PRO A 132 14.04 -8.23 -1.73
N THR A 133 12.88 -8.88 -1.93
CA THR A 133 12.00 -9.36 -0.87
C THR A 133 11.84 -10.88 -0.94
N ASP A 134 11.44 -11.48 0.18
CA ASP A 134 11.02 -12.87 0.27
C ASP A 134 9.75 -13.01 1.14
N GLY A 135 9.42 -14.21 1.61
CA GLY A 135 8.23 -14.45 2.44
C GLY A 135 8.19 -13.62 3.74
N ASP A 136 9.35 -13.19 4.25
CA ASP A 136 9.51 -12.35 5.44
C ASP A 136 9.65 -10.85 5.09
N GLY A 137 9.32 -10.42 3.88
CA GLY A 137 9.42 -9.03 3.42
C GLY A 137 10.82 -8.65 2.92
N MET A 138 11.20 -7.37 3.10
CA MET A 138 12.50 -6.84 2.66
C MET A 138 13.68 -7.64 3.19
N ARG A 139 14.66 -7.97 2.33
CA ARG A 139 15.95 -8.56 2.70
C ARG A 139 16.87 -7.50 3.32
N VAL A 140 16.57 -7.13 4.57
CA VAL A 140 17.25 -6.07 5.31
C VAL A 140 18.75 -6.34 5.49
N ASP A 141 19.14 -7.61 5.51
CA ASP A 141 20.53 -8.05 5.55
C ASP A 141 21.37 -7.57 4.35
N LEU A 142 20.73 -7.29 3.20
CA LEU A 142 21.36 -6.77 1.99
C LEU A 142 21.41 -5.24 1.94
N LEU A 143 20.76 -4.54 2.86
CA LEU A 143 20.64 -3.08 2.81
C LEU A 143 21.99 -2.33 2.77
N PRO A 144 23.01 -2.71 3.55
CA PRO A 144 24.33 -2.05 3.48
C PRO A 144 24.96 -2.16 2.08
N ASP A 145 24.88 -3.34 1.44
CA ASP A 145 25.46 -3.58 0.12
C ASP A 145 24.72 -2.81 -0.96
N VAL A 146 23.37 -2.77 -0.88
CA VAL A 146 22.52 -1.99 -1.81
C VAL A 146 22.85 -0.49 -1.72
N ILE A 147 23.04 0.04 -0.51
CA ILE A 147 23.42 1.44 -0.31
C ILE A 147 24.80 1.71 -0.87
N ALA A 148 25.80 0.85 -0.58
CA ALA A 148 27.15 1.00 -1.09
C ALA A 148 27.21 0.94 -2.63
N ALA A 149 26.46 0.04 -3.25
CA ALA A 149 26.34 -0.05 -4.69
C ALA A 149 25.71 1.22 -5.31
N ALA A 150 24.67 1.74 -4.68
CA ALA A 150 24.02 2.98 -5.11
C ALA A 150 24.93 4.20 -5.00
N GLU A 151 25.66 4.32 -3.88
CA GLU A 151 26.68 5.38 -3.69
C GLU A 151 27.80 5.28 -4.73
N GLY A 152 28.29 4.06 -5.00
CA GLY A 152 29.33 3.81 -6.00
C GLY A 152 28.89 4.18 -7.42
N ALA A 153 27.62 3.88 -7.77
CA ALA A 153 27.09 4.14 -9.09
C ALA A 153 26.70 5.62 -9.35
N THR A 154 26.30 6.35 -8.31
CA THR A 154 25.74 7.70 -8.46
C THR A 154 26.57 8.80 -7.80
N GLY A 155 27.48 8.47 -6.90
CA GLY A 155 28.16 9.41 -6.01
C GLY A 155 27.22 10.02 -4.95
N ARG A 156 26.00 9.48 -4.80
CA ARG A 156 24.95 10.00 -3.90
C ARG A 156 24.49 8.90 -2.97
N ARG A 157 24.43 9.22 -1.69
CA ARG A 157 23.82 8.36 -0.67
C ARG A 157 22.31 8.37 -0.80
N PRO A 158 21.61 7.21 -0.69
CA PRO A 158 20.15 7.18 -0.64
C PRO A 158 19.59 8.08 0.46
N LYS A 159 18.50 8.80 0.17
CA LYS A 159 17.87 9.73 1.11
C LYS A 159 16.63 9.19 1.80
N LEU A 160 16.09 8.07 1.33
CA LEU A 160 14.86 7.48 1.83
C LEU A 160 14.87 5.98 1.58
N ILE A 161 14.34 5.21 2.52
CA ILE A 161 13.98 3.80 2.35
C ILE A 161 12.46 3.71 2.37
N TYR A 162 11.83 3.22 1.30
CA TYR A 162 10.39 3.01 1.23
C TYR A 162 10.05 1.53 1.38
N THR A 163 9.09 1.20 2.25
CA THR A 163 8.64 -0.18 2.50
C THR A 163 7.15 -0.23 2.81
N VAL A 164 6.51 -1.37 2.46
CA VAL A 164 5.15 -1.74 2.87
C VAL A 164 5.26 -2.99 3.75
N PRO A 165 5.49 -2.85 5.06
CA PRO A 165 5.88 -3.98 5.91
C PRO A 165 4.73 -4.94 6.22
N ASP A 166 3.47 -4.53 6.08
CA ASP A 166 2.30 -5.36 6.33
C ASP A 166 1.55 -5.68 5.03
N PHE A 167 1.54 -6.96 4.63
CA PHE A 167 0.77 -7.47 3.49
C PHE A 167 1.03 -6.71 2.19
N SER A 168 2.31 -6.52 1.88
CA SER A 168 2.81 -5.69 0.79
C SER A 168 2.05 -5.90 -0.53
N ASN A 169 1.81 -4.83 -1.25
CA ASN A 169 1.40 -4.86 -2.65
C ASN A 169 2.65 -4.79 -3.53
N PRO A 170 3.03 -5.88 -4.24
CA PRO A 170 2.15 -6.98 -4.67
C PRO A 170 2.31 -8.30 -3.89
N SER A 171 3.36 -8.45 -3.07
CA SER A 171 3.83 -9.76 -2.61
C SER A 171 2.91 -10.44 -1.58
N GLY A 172 2.05 -9.69 -0.90
CA GLY A 172 1.28 -10.19 0.25
C GLY A 172 2.14 -10.50 1.48
N ALA A 173 3.46 -10.35 1.39
CA ALA A 173 4.39 -10.63 2.47
C ALA A 173 4.18 -9.69 3.67
N CYS A 174 4.46 -10.20 4.86
CA CYS A 174 4.49 -9.43 6.09
C CYS A 174 5.91 -9.47 6.65
N MET A 175 6.53 -8.29 6.82
CA MET A 175 7.89 -8.19 7.34
C MET A 175 7.95 -8.73 8.77
N SER A 176 8.88 -9.67 9.03
CA SER A 176 9.06 -10.28 10.35
C SER A 176 9.53 -9.24 11.38
N LEU A 177 9.22 -9.50 12.66
CA LEU A 177 9.62 -8.62 13.77
C LEU A 177 11.14 -8.41 13.83
N GLU A 178 11.90 -9.46 13.54
CA GLU A 178 13.37 -9.41 13.53
C GLU A 178 13.87 -8.42 12.47
N ARG A 179 13.38 -8.54 11.24
CA ARG A 179 13.73 -7.62 10.15
C ARG A 179 13.28 -6.19 10.40
N ARG A 180 12.12 -5.98 11.03
CA ARG A 180 11.69 -4.62 11.44
C ARG A 180 12.66 -3.98 12.39
N ARG A 181 13.15 -4.70 13.41
CA ARG A 181 14.15 -4.20 14.35
C ARG A 181 15.47 -3.89 13.65
N GLN A 182 15.97 -4.82 12.85
CA GLN A 182 17.19 -4.65 12.07
C GLN A 182 17.10 -3.44 11.13
N LEU A 183 15.97 -3.24 10.45
CA LEU A 183 15.78 -2.08 9.57
C LEU A 183 15.85 -0.75 10.34
N ILE A 184 15.22 -0.66 11.51
CA ILE A 184 15.25 0.55 12.34
C ILE A 184 16.66 0.84 12.84
N GLU A 185 17.39 -0.18 13.30
CA GLU A 185 18.78 -0.05 13.77
C GLU A 185 19.68 0.45 12.63
N LEU A 186 19.64 -0.21 11.46
CA LEU A 186 20.44 0.21 10.30
C LEU A 186 20.06 1.61 9.79
N ALA A 187 18.76 1.93 9.73
CA ALA A 187 18.30 3.24 9.30
C ALA A 187 18.77 4.37 10.23
N ALA A 188 18.78 4.11 11.55
CA ALA A 188 19.30 5.06 12.53
C ALA A 188 20.83 5.23 12.43
N GLU A 189 21.60 4.13 12.32
CA GLU A 189 23.06 4.16 12.13
C GLU A 189 23.45 4.89 10.84
N LEU A 190 22.69 4.64 9.77
CA LEU A 190 22.93 5.23 8.46
C LEU A 190 22.38 6.64 8.33
N ALA A 191 21.57 7.11 9.27
CA ALA A 191 20.84 8.37 9.22
C ALA A 191 19.99 8.52 7.93
N ILE A 192 19.35 7.43 7.48
CA ILE A 192 18.45 7.40 6.34
C ILE A 192 17.03 7.12 6.86
N PRO A 193 16.05 8.03 6.70
CA PRO A 193 14.68 7.79 7.17
C PRO A 193 14.01 6.64 6.41
N VAL A 194 13.14 5.92 7.14
CA VAL A 194 12.27 4.88 6.58
C VAL A 194 10.87 5.44 6.41
N PHE A 195 10.32 5.33 5.22
CA PHE A 195 8.91 5.58 4.97
C PHE A 195 8.14 4.26 5.03
N GLU A 196 7.40 4.06 6.11
CA GLU A 196 6.47 2.97 6.35
C GLU A 196 5.10 3.32 5.78
N ASP A 197 4.70 2.69 4.69
CA ASP A 197 3.36 2.80 4.11
C ASP A 197 2.51 1.61 4.60
N ASP A 198 1.49 1.89 5.43
CA ASP A 198 0.68 0.87 6.13
C ASP A 198 -0.81 0.97 5.76
N PRO A 199 -1.21 0.66 4.51
CA PRO A 199 -2.61 0.63 4.13
C PRO A 199 -3.33 -0.68 4.54
N TYR A 200 -2.60 -1.74 4.86
CA TYR A 200 -3.14 -3.09 5.07
C TYR A 200 -2.98 -3.64 6.49
N GLY A 201 -2.22 -3.02 7.37
CA GLY A 201 -1.84 -3.58 8.66
C GLY A 201 -3.02 -3.95 9.58
N ARG A 202 -4.19 -3.33 9.38
CA ARG A 202 -5.45 -3.68 10.06
C ARG A 202 -6.24 -4.82 9.39
N LEU A 203 -5.76 -5.34 8.25
CA LEU A 203 -6.42 -6.41 7.48
C LEU A 203 -5.75 -7.77 7.66
N ARG A 204 -5.27 -8.06 8.87
CA ARG A 204 -4.76 -9.36 9.24
C ARG A 204 -5.90 -10.33 9.55
N TYR A 205 -5.91 -11.49 8.93
CA TYR A 205 -6.91 -12.54 9.16
C TYR A 205 -6.32 -13.87 9.67
N SER A 206 -5.00 -14.00 9.71
CA SER A 206 -4.31 -15.12 10.34
C SER A 206 -2.97 -14.70 10.95
N GLY A 207 -2.34 -15.58 11.75
CA GLY A 207 -1.08 -15.31 12.42
C GLY A 207 -1.20 -14.33 13.59
N GLN A 208 -0.06 -13.87 14.11
CA GLN A 208 0.01 -12.92 15.22
C GLN A 208 0.29 -11.50 14.72
N PRO A 209 -0.30 -10.46 15.33
CA PRO A 209 0.02 -9.08 15.02
C PRO A 209 1.52 -8.78 15.20
N VAL A 210 2.09 -8.05 14.25
CA VAL A 210 3.47 -7.56 14.32
C VAL A 210 3.43 -6.05 14.55
N PRO A 211 4.17 -5.50 15.56
CA PRO A 211 4.24 -4.06 15.78
C PRO A 211 4.79 -3.34 14.54
N SER A 212 4.22 -2.17 14.19
CA SER A 212 4.70 -1.35 13.08
C SER A 212 6.15 -0.86 13.32
N LEU A 213 6.84 -0.46 12.25
CA LEU A 213 8.16 0.15 12.37
C LEU A 213 8.10 1.41 13.24
N LYS A 214 7.06 2.24 13.05
CA LYS A 214 6.86 3.45 13.87
C LYS A 214 6.64 3.12 15.33
N SER A 215 5.87 2.06 15.65
CA SER A 215 5.69 1.58 17.04
C SER A 215 7.03 1.16 17.68
N LEU A 216 7.84 0.41 16.95
CA LEU A 216 9.14 -0.07 17.43
C LEU A 216 10.17 1.06 17.58
N ALA A 217 10.13 2.05 16.68
CA ALA A 217 11.00 3.23 16.73
C ALA A 217 10.58 4.22 17.83
N GLY A 218 9.33 4.16 18.30
CA GLY A 218 8.79 5.10 19.27
C GLY A 218 8.85 6.55 18.76
N ASN A 219 9.39 7.43 19.62
CA ASN A 219 9.55 8.85 19.30
C ASN A 219 10.78 9.17 18.42
N ALA A 220 11.59 8.18 18.04
CA ALA A 220 12.73 8.42 17.16
C ALA A 220 12.24 8.93 15.78
N PRO A 221 12.86 9.98 15.22
CA PRO A 221 12.41 10.60 13.97
C PRO A 221 12.76 9.78 12.72
N VAL A 222 13.31 8.58 12.90
CA VAL A 222 13.80 7.73 11.80
C VAL A 222 12.68 7.11 10.97
N VAL A 223 11.45 7.00 11.49
CA VAL A 223 10.30 6.41 10.77
C VAL A 223 9.24 7.45 10.49
N ILE A 224 8.92 7.61 9.20
CA ILE A 224 7.76 8.33 8.66
C ILE A 224 6.67 7.28 8.43
N TYR A 225 5.57 7.36 9.13
CA TYR A 225 4.44 6.42 9.01
C TYR A 225 3.30 7.05 8.21
N ALA A 226 2.74 6.33 7.25
CA ALA A 226 1.51 6.74 6.59
C ALA A 226 0.51 5.58 6.55
N SER A 227 -0.78 5.92 6.64
CA SER A 227 -1.87 4.98 6.48
C SER A 227 -3.12 5.64 5.90
N SER A 228 -4.18 4.87 5.59
CA SER A 228 -5.31 5.35 4.81
C SER A 228 -6.60 4.62 5.18
N PHE A 229 -7.72 5.34 5.10
CA PHE A 229 -9.07 4.74 5.15
C PHE A 229 -9.45 3.99 3.87
N SER A 230 -8.63 4.04 2.81
CA SER A 230 -8.97 3.45 1.51
C SER A 230 -9.17 1.94 1.52
N LYS A 231 -8.54 1.21 2.46
CA LYS A 231 -8.63 -0.25 2.54
C LYS A 231 -9.44 -0.74 3.72
N VAL A 232 -9.62 0.11 4.71
CA VAL A 232 -10.31 -0.20 5.98
C VAL A 232 -11.71 0.41 6.07
N LEU A 233 -12.07 1.31 5.15
CA LEU A 233 -13.42 1.89 5.04
C LEU A 233 -13.88 1.88 3.57
N ALA A 234 -13.42 2.82 2.77
CA ALA A 234 -13.73 2.89 1.35
C ALA A 234 -12.71 3.80 0.62
N PRO A 235 -12.24 3.44 -0.59
CA PRO A 235 -11.23 4.23 -1.30
C PRO A 235 -11.77 5.58 -1.79
N GLY A 236 -13.08 5.70 -1.98
CA GLY A 236 -13.75 6.92 -2.43
C GLY A 236 -13.73 8.07 -1.42
N VAL A 237 -13.50 7.81 -0.13
CA VAL A 237 -13.44 8.87 0.89
C VAL A 237 -12.21 9.77 0.75
N ARG A 238 -11.16 9.29 0.09
CA ARG A 238 -9.92 10.03 -0.14
C ARG A 238 -9.32 10.65 1.12
N VAL A 239 -9.27 9.88 2.22
CA VAL A 239 -8.69 10.31 3.50
C VAL A 239 -7.57 9.36 3.89
N ALA A 240 -6.40 9.94 4.18
CA ALA A 240 -5.22 9.27 4.70
C ALA A 240 -4.52 10.17 5.72
N TRP A 241 -3.49 9.67 6.36
CA TRP A 241 -2.71 10.45 7.33
C TRP A 241 -1.25 10.04 7.34
N THR A 242 -0.41 10.96 7.80
CA THR A 242 1.02 10.77 8.03
C THR A 242 1.34 11.12 9.47
N VAL A 243 2.14 10.28 10.14
CA VAL A 243 2.74 10.56 11.46
C VAL A 243 4.25 10.58 11.29
N ALA A 244 4.84 11.75 11.54
CA ALA A 244 6.28 11.97 11.37
C ALA A 244 6.79 13.05 12.31
N ALA A 245 8.10 13.33 12.27
CA ALA A 245 8.70 14.43 13.01
C ALA A 245 8.00 15.78 12.67
N PRO A 246 7.77 16.65 13.67
CA PRO A 246 7.05 17.92 13.49
C PRO A 246 7.63 18.81 12.39
N GLU A 247 8.94 18.78 12.16
CA GLU A 247 9.61 19.56 11.12
C GLU A 247 9.20 19.10 9.72
N LEU A 248 9.11 17.78 9.50
CA LEU A 248 8.64 17.23 8.23
C LEU A 248 7.15 17.52 8.02
N ILE A 249 6.32 17.32 9.04
CA ILE A 249 4.89 17.66 8.97
C ILE A 249 4.70 19.13 8.62
N ARG A 250 5.44 20.04 9.24
CA ARG A 250 5.38 21.47 8.91
C ARG A 250 5.76 21.75 7.45
N ALA A 251 6.81 21.10 6.94
CA ALA A 251 7.22 21.24 5.52
C ALA A 251 6.10 20.76 4.58
N MET A 252 5.51 19.60 4.87
CA MET A 252 4.38 19.05 4.10
C MET A 252 3.16 19.97 4.14
N VAL A 253 2.81 20.57 5.30
CA VAL A 253 1.71 21.53 5.44
C VAL A 253 1.95 22.76 4.57
N LEU A 254 3.16 23.34 4.58
CA LEU A 254 3.49 24.52 3.77
C LEU A 254 3.39 24.23 2.26
N MET A 255 3.86 23.07 1.80
CA MET A 255 3.72 22.65 0.40
C MET A 255 2.26 22.49 0.02
N ARG A 256 1.48 21.87 0.89
CA ARG A 256 0.06 21.64 0.69
C ARG A 256 -0.75 22.93 0.59
N GLN A 257 -0.41 23.98 1.34
CA GLN A 257 -1.06 25.29 1.23
C GLN A 257 -0.99 25.87 -0.18
N GLY A 258 0.07 25.53 -0.94
CA GLY A 258 0.22 25.94 -2.34
C GLY A 258 -0.40 24.96 -3.36
N GLU A 259 -0.93 23.80 -2.91
CA GLU A 259 -1.46 22.76 -3.78
C GLU A 259 -2.99 22.68 -3.74
N ASP A 260 -3.56 22.23 -2.61
CA ASP A 260 -5.01 21.99 -2.45
C ASP A 260 -5.59 22.66 -1.19
N LEU A 261 -4.77 23.37 -0.43
CA LEU A 261 -5.05 24.03 0.84
C LEU A 261 -5.39 23.05 1.98
N CYS A 262 -6.36 22.15 1.78
CA CYS A 262 -6.80 21.16 2.77
C CYS A 262 -7.55 20.00 2.10
N THR A 263 -7.56 18.82 2.72
CA THR A 263 -8.47 17.73 2.34
C THR A 263 -9.93 18.16 2.52
N SER A 264 -10.84 17.69 1.66
CA SER A 264 -12.28 17.98 1.77
C SER A 264 -12.79 17.87 3.21
N THR A 265 -13.19 18.98 3.80
CA THR A 265 -13.68 19.03 5.18
C THR A 265 -14.96 18.22 5.35
N VAL A 266 -15.81 18.19 4.32
CA VAL A 266 -17.04 17.39 4.31
C VAL A 266 -16.71 15.91 4.46
N THR A 267 -15.78 15.39 3.66
CA THR A 267 -15.41 13.98 3.74
C THR A 267 -14.74 13.66 5.07
N GLN A 268 -13.86 14.56 5.55
CA GLN A 268 -13.22 14.41 6.86
C GLN A 268 -14.25 14.36 8.00
N ALA A 269 -15.30 15.20 7.95
CA ALA A 269 -16.35 15.21 8.97
C ALA A 269 -17.17 13.92 8.98
N LEU A 270 -17.51 13.38 7.80
CA LEU A 270 -18.21 12.08 7.70
C LEU A 270 -17.36 10.94 8.27
N VAL A 271 -16.06 10.90 7.94
CA VAL A 271 -15.14 9.87 8.46
C VAL A 271 -14.93 10.03 9.96
N ALA A 272 -14.80 11.26 10.47
CA ALA A 272 -14.69 11.52 11.91
C ALA A 272 -15.92 11.03 12.67
N GLU A 273 -17.12 11.32 12.16
CA GLU A 273 -18.38 10.88 12.75
C GLU A 273 -18.50 9.34 12.74
N TYR A 274 -18.07 8.70 11.63
CA TYR A 274 -18.03 7.25 11.50
C TYR A 274 -17.13 6.60 12.56
N CYS A 275 -15.93 7.15 12.76
CA CYS A 275 -15.01 6.71 13.80
C CYS A 275 -15.56 6.96 15.21
N HIS A 276 -16.09 8.16 15.46
CA HIS A 276 -16.64 8.56 16.77
C HIS A 276 -17.80 7.67 17.22
N ARG A 277 -18.63 7.19 16.29
CA ARG A 277 -19.71 6.24 16.56
C ARG A 277 -19.25 4.81 16.79
N GLY A 278 -17.95 4.52 16.70
CA GLY A 278 -17.39 3.16 16.83
C GLY A 278 -17.68 2.24 15.65
N LEU A 279 -18.24 2.77 14.53
CA LEU A 279 -18.64 1.97 13.37
C LEU A 279 -17.45 1.38 12.60
N LEU A 280 -16.27 1.98 12.73
CA LEU A 280 -15.06 1.51 12.04
C LEU A 280 -14.62 0.13 12.53
N GLU A 281 -14.68 -0.13 13.83
CA GLU A 281 -14.23 -1.42 14.39
C GLU A 281 -15.17 -2.57 14.01
N GLU A 282 -16.50 -2.31 14.01
CA GLU A 282 -17.49 -3.27 13.55
C GLU A 282 -17.28 -3.60 12.06
N HIS A 283 -17.07 -2.58 11.25
CA HIS A 283 -16.80 -2.74 9.82
C HIS A 283 -15.50 -3.51 9.56
N LEU A 284 -14.42 -3.21 10.28
CA LEU A 284 -13.16 -3.94 10.18
C LEU A 284 -13.34 -5.43 10.47
N HIS A 285 -14.05 -5.78 11.51
CA HIS A 285 -14.34 -7.19 11.83
C HIS A 285 -15.06 -7.89 10.67
N HIS A 286 -16.05 -7.22 10.06
CA HIS A 286 -16.78 -7.73 8.91
C HIS A 286 -15.87 -7.96 7.69
N ILE A 287 -15.06 -6.95 7.29
CA ILE A 287 -14.22 -7.06 6.09
C ILE A 287 -13.06 -8.06 6.29
N VAL A 288 -12.46 -8.13 7.48
CA VAL A 288 -11.41 -9.10 7.80
C VAL A 288 -11.96 -10.53 7.67
N THR A 289 -13.18 -10.79 8.19
CA THR A 289 -13.84 -12.09 8.06
C THR A 289 -14.13 -12.43 6.60
N THR A 290 -14.62 -11.47 5.83
CA THR A 290 -14.91 -11.62 4.40
C THR A 290 -13.64 -11.93 3.60
N TYR A 291 -12.57 -11.18 3.82
CA TYR A 291 -11.31 -11.39 3.09
C TYR A 291 -10.59 -12.67 3.52
N ALA A 292 -10.69 -13.07 4.78
CA ALA A 292 -10.22 -14.40 5.23
C ALA A 292 -10.89 -15.55 4.47
N ARG A 293 -12.21 -15.45 4.22
CA ARG A 293 -12.95 -16.44 3.44
C ARG A 293 -12.49 -16.45 1.97
N LYS A 294 -12.44 -15.29 1.33
CA LYS A 294 -12.01 -15.15 -0.09
C LYS A 294 -10.56 -15.58 -0.30
N SER A 295 -9.67 -15.29 0.64
CA SER A 295 -8.27 -15.76 0.59
C SER A 295 -8.19 -17.27 0.63
N ARG A 296 -8.96 -17.93 1.51
CA ARG A 296 -9.04 -19.40 1.56
C ARG A 296 -9.62 -20.00 0.29
N ALA A 297 -10.64 -19.35 -0.29
CA ALA A 297 -11.20 -19.76 -1.58
C ALA A 297 -10.15 -19.71 -2.70
N MET A 298 -9.38 -18.60 -2.79
CA MET A 298 -8.28 -18.46 -3.73
C MET A 298 -7.19 -19.52 -3.52
N GLN A 299 -6.74 -19.73 -2.28
CA GLN A 299 -5.75 -20.74 -1.92
C GLN A 299 -6.20 -22.14 -2.35
N THR A 300 -7.46 -22.47 -2.07
CA THR A 300 -8.04 -23.78 -2.45
C THR A 300 -8.10 -23.93 -3.96
N ALA A 301 -8.57 -22.91 -4.68
CA ALA A 301 -8.68 -22.94 -6.13
C ALA A 301 -7.32 -23.03 -6.83
N LEU A 302 -6.32 -22.27 -6.38
CA LEU A 302 -4.95 -22.34 -6.90
C LEU A 302 -4.37 -23.75 -6.69
N THR A 303 -4.51 -24.29 -5.49
CA THR A 303 -3.98 -25.64 -5.17
C THR A 303 -4.68 -26.75 -5.96
N SER A 304 -5.98 -26.60 -6.24
CA SER A 304 -6.79 -27.63 -6.90
C SER A 304 -6.64 -27.61 -8.42
N HIS A 305 -6.48 -26.43 -9.02
CA HIS A 305 -6.52 -26.27 -10.47
C HIS A 305 -5.15 -26.15 -11.12
N LEU A 306 -4.18 -25.44 -10.49
CA LEU A 306 -2.90 -25.19 -11.16
C LEU A 306 -2.09 -26.50 -11.32
N PRO A 307 -1.45 -26.72 -12.49
CA PRO A 307 -0.57 -27.87 -12.69
C PRO A 307 0.57 -27.86 -11.66
N ARG A 308 0.89 -29.02 -11.14
CA ARG A 308 1.98 -29.14 -10.15
C ARG A 308 3.30 -28.66 -10.75
N GLY A 309 3.94 -27.73 -10.02
CA GLY A 309 5.23 -27.15 -10.42
C GLY A 309 5.13 -26.05 -11.47
N SER A 310 3.95 -25.63 -11.93
CA SER A 310 3.79 -24.50 -12.85
C SER A 310 3.97 -23.14 -12.19
N ALA A 311 3.66 -23.05 -10.89
CA ALA A 311 3.85 -21.85 -10.08
C ALA A 311 4.04 -22.20 -8.60
N SER A 312 4.66 -21.28 -7.86
CA SER A 312 4.75 -21.30 -6.40
C SER A 312 4.25 -19.99 -5.81
N TRP A 313 3.75 -20.02 -4.55
CA TRP A 313 3.28 -18.84 -3.83
C TRP A 313 3.27 -19.07 -2.33
N HIS A 314 3.30 -17.98 -1.56
CA HIS A 314 3.01 -17.99 -0.12
C HIS A 314 1.52 -17.71 0.11
N GLU A 315 0.91 -18.40 1.08
CA GLU A 315 -0.43 -18.07 1.55
C GLU A 315 -0.36 -16.79 2.40
N PRO A 316 -1.09 -15.72 2.01
CA PRO A 316 -1.02 -14.45 2.74
C PRO A 316 -1.78 -14.53 4.07
N GLU A 317 -1.23 -13.91 5.12
CA GLU A 317 -1.86 -13.78 6.44
C GLU A 317 -2.80 -12.56 6.56
N GLY A 318 -2.86 -11.73 5.52
CA GLY A 318 -3.64 -10.51 5.48
C GLY A 318 -3.61 -9.84 4.11
N GLY A 319 -4.19 -8.65 4.00
CA GLY A 319 -4.20 -7.88 2.76
C GLY A 319 -5.07 -8.49 1.66
N PHE A 320 -4.65 -8.32 0.40
CA PHE A 320 -5.50 -8.55 -0.78
C PHE A 320 -4.90 -9.48 -1.83
N PHE A 321 -3.63 -9.93 -1.69
CA PHE A 321 -2.84 -10.40 -2.82
C PHE A 321 -2.23 -11.77 -2.62
N PHE A 322 -2.23 -12.54 -3.72
CA PHE A 322 -1.34 -13.66 -3.95
C PHE A 322 -0.29 -13.24 -4.96
N TRP A 323 0.96 -13.61 -4.70
CA TRP A 323 2.10 -13.39 -5.57
C TRP A 323 2.63 -14.72 -6.03
N LEU A 324 2.41 -15.01 -7.32
CA LEU A 324 2.80 -16.28 -7.92
C LEU A 324 4.16 -16.10 -8.61
N GLU A 325 5.09 -17.00 -8.31
CA GLU A 325 6.32 -17.19 -9.07
C GLU A 325 6.08 -18.29 -10.11
N LEU A 326 6.23 -17.96 -11.38
CA LEU A 326 5.96 -18.83 -12.52
C LEU A 326 7.20 -19.63 -12.89
N ALA A 327 7.04 -20.93 -13.16
CA ALA A 327 8.16 -21.80 -13.50
C ALA A 327 8.80 -21.50 -14.87
N ASP A 328 8.03 -20.99 -15.83
CA ASP A 328 8.49 -20.57 -17.15
C ASP A 328 9.04 -19.13 -17.20
N GLY A 329 8.83 -18.35 -16.15
CA GLY A 329 9.40 -17.02 -16.00
C GLY A 329 8.84 -15.93 -16.94
N ASP A 330 7.70 -16.16 -17.62
CA ASP A 330 7.10 -15.20 -18.58
C ASP A 330 5.65 -14.83 -18.24
N SER A 331 5.50 -13.95 -17.27
CA SER A 331 4.18 -13.47 -16.83
C SER A 331 3.47 -12.60 -17.88
N ARG A 332 4.21 -11.96 -18.78
CA ARG A 332 3.63 -11.10 -19.82
C ARG A 332 2.96 -11.93 -20.91
N SER A 333 3.64 -12.95 -21.42
CA SER A 333 3.04 -13.89 -22.37
C SER A 333 1.89 -14.68 -21.74
N LEU A 334 2.03 -15.08 -20.47
CA LEU A 334 0.92 -15.71 -19.74
C LEU A 334 -0.30 -14.77 -19.62
N PHE A 335 -0.10 -13.49 -19.37
CA PHE A 335 -1.19 -12.52 -19.29
C PHE A 335 -1.97 -12.41 -20.61
N GLU A 336 -1.30 -12.37 -21.75
CA GLU A 336 -1.95 -12.30 -23.06
C GLU A 336 -2.85 -13.55 -23.28
N ARG A 337 -2.35 -14.74 -23.02
CA ARG A 337 -3.13 -16.00 -23.10
C ARG A 337 -4.27 -16.03 -22.07
N ALA A 338 -4.05 -15.52 -20.86
CA ALA A 338 -5.06 -15.48 -19.81
C ALA A 338 -6.23 -14.54 -20.18
N VAL A 339 -5.94 -13.40 -20.80
CA VAL A 339 -6.97 -12.47 -21.30
C VAL A 339 -7.85 -13.14 -22.38
N GLU A 340 -7.25 -13.88 -23.31
CA GLU A 340 -8.00 -14.66 -24.31
C GLU A 340 -8.88 -15.74 -23.66
N ALA A 341 -8.43 -16.33 -22.54
CA ALA A 341 -9.21 -17.28 -21.74
C ALA A 341 -10.25 -16.60 -20.82
N GLY A 342 -10.34 -15.27 -20.81
CA GLY A 342 -11.30 -14.50 -20.02
C GLY A 342 -10.92 -14.36 -18.55
N VAL A 343 -9.62 -14.35 -18.21
CA VAL A 343 -9.12 -14.04 -16.87
C VAL A 343 -7.98 -13.02 -16.93
N ALA A 344 -7.97 -12.05 -16.02
CA ALA A 344 -6.95 -11.01 -15.97
C ALA A 344 -6.25 -10.97 -14.60
N PHE A 345 -4.93 -10.79 -14.60
CA PHE A 345 -4.09 -10.56 -13.43
C PHE A 345 -3.11 -9.40 -13.72
N VAL A 346 -2.17 -9.08 -12.83
CA VAL A 346 -1.13 -8.09 -13.13
C VAL A 346 0.22 -8.79 -13.29
N PRO A 347 0.88 -8.68 -14.47
CA PRO A 347 2.24 -9.16 -14.65
C PRO A 347 3.21 -8.48 -13.68
N GLY A 348 4.16 -9.26 -13.17
CA GLY A 348 5.04 -8.82 -12.10
C GLY A 348 5.97 -7.67 -12.46
N GLY A 349 6.36 -7.53 -13.71
CA GLY A 349 7.18 -6.42 -14.18
C GLY A 349 6.60 -5.02 -13.87
N ALA A 350 5.25 -4.92 -13.72
CA ALA A 350 4.60 -3.66 -13.35
C ALA A 350 4.96 -3.16 -11.93
N PHE A 351 5.57 -3.98 -11.09
CA PHE A 351 5.92 -3.70 -9.69
C PHE A 351 7.41 -3.45 -9.47
N TYR A 352 8.14 -3.23 -10.54
CA TYR A 352 9.57 -2.91 -10.51
C TYR A 352 9.81 -1.58 -11.21
N PRO A 353 10.81 -0.79 -10.79
CA PRO A 353 11.23 0.37 -11.57
C PRO A 353 11.77 -0.08 -12.93
N ASP A 354 11.65 0.79 -13.95
CA ASP A 354 12.26 0.53 -15.26
C ASP A 354 13.79 0.38 -15.12
N SER A 355 14.41 -0.45 -15.95
CA SER A 355 15.83 -0.81 -15.82
C SER A 355 16.79 0.37 -15.90
N ASP A 356 16.43 1.42 -16.64
CA ASP A 356 17.20 2.67 -16.77
C ASP A 356 17.05 3.61 -15.56
N GLU A 357 16.06 3.38 -14.69
CA GLU A 357 15.83 4.11 -13.46
C GLU A 357 16.52 3.45 -12.25
N GLN A 358 16.86 2.15 -12.36
CA GLN A 358 17.53 1.41 -11.29
C GLN A 358 19.03 1.77 -11.22
N VAL A 359 19.55 1.77 -10.00
CA VAL A 359 20.98 1.98 -9.72
C VAL A 359 21.51 0.79 -8.92
N GLY A 360 22.71 0.32 -9.24
CA GLY A 360 23.25 -0.94 -8.73
C GLY A 360 22.70 -2.13 -9.50
N ASP A 361 22.31 -3.19 -8.79
CA ASP A 361 21.75 -4.39 -9.40
C ASP A 361 20.36 -4.12 -9.95
N VAL A 362 20.10 -4.62 -11.18
CA VAL A 362 18.80 -4.49 -11.85
C VAL A 362 17.97 -5.73 -11.59
N LEU A 363 16.83 -5.55 -10.94
CA LEU A 363 15.87 -6.62 -10.67
C LEU A 363 14.66 -6.49 -11.62
N SER A 364 14.08 -7.62 -12.02
CA SER A 364 12.87 -7.68 -12.84
C SER A 364 11.81 -8.59 -12.23
N GLY A 365 10.55 -8.35 -12.59
CA GLY A 365 9.42 -9.14 -12.13
C GLY A 365 8.83 -10.07 -13.19
N ASP A 366 9.56 -10.36 -14.27
CA ASP A 366 9.02 -11.10 -15.42
C ASP A 366 8.53 -12.52 -15.06
N ALA A 367 9.13 -13.13 -14.05
CA ALA A 367 8.72 -14.45 -13.55
C ALA A 367 7.48 -14.42 -12.63
N PHE A 368 6.90 -13.27 -12.35
CA PHE A 368 5.88 -13.16 -11.30
C PHE A 368 4.52 -12.65 -11.80
N ALA A 369 3.46 -13.05 -11.11
CA ALA A 369 2.09 -12.61 -11.36
C ALA A 369 1.37 -12.25 -10.06
N ARG A 370 0.71 -11.08 -10.00
CA ARG A 370 -0.11 -10.69 -8.85
C ARG A 370 -1.59 -11.00 -9.10
N LEU A 371 -2.19 -11.75 -8.19
CA LEU A 371 -3.62 -12.00 -8.14
C LEU A 371 -4.24 -11.30 -6.94
N CYS A 372 -5.33 -10.55 -7.16
CA CYS A 372 -6.15 -9.94 -6.13
C CYS A 372 -7.46 -10.71 -6.00
N PHE A 373 -7.79 -11.18 -4.80
CA PHE A 373 -8.98 -12.01 -4.55
C PHE A 373 -10.19 -11.23 -4.03
N THR A 374 -10.04 -9.96 -3.73
CA THR A 374 -11.06 -9.21 -2.98
C THR A 374 -12.33 -8.94 -3.78
N PHE A 375 -12.21 -8.65 -5.07
CA PHE A 375 -13.33 -8.22 -5.92
C PHE A 375 -14.21 -9.39 -6.42
N ALA A 376 -13.62 -10.54 -6.70
CA ALA A 376 -14.33 -11.72 -7.20
C ALA A 376 -15.10 -12.44 -6.07
N ASP A 377 -16.25 -13.02 -6.37
CA ASP A 377 -16.92 -13.96 -5.48
C ASP A 377 -16.26 -15.36 -5.53
N ASP A 378 -16.67 -16.27 -4.67
CA ASP A 378 -16.05 -17.58 -4.55
C ASP A 378 -16.15 -18.42 -5.83
N ALA A 379 -17.28 -18.30 -6.57
CA ALA A 379 -17.48 -18.99 -7.83
C ALA A 379 -16.59 -18.42 -8.95
N ALA A 380 -16.45 -17.11 -9.00
CA ALA A 380 -15.55 -16.43 -9.94
C ALA A 380 -14.08 -16.71 -9.60
N ILE A 381 -13.73 -16.84 -8.33
CA ILE A 381 -12.38 -17.24 -7.90
C ILE A 381 -12.05 -18.64 -8.42
N ASP A 382 -12.94 -19.62 -8.21
CA ASP A 382 -12.73 -21.00 -8.67
C ASP A 382 -12.62 -21.09 -10.20
N GLU A 383 -13.58 -20.50 -10.92
CA GLU A 383 -13.60 -20.48 -12.38
C GLU A 383 -12.39 -19.73 -12.97
N GLY A 384 -11.99 -18.60 -12.38
CA GLY A 384 -10.83 -17.84 -12.82
C GLY A 384 -9.53 -18.63 -12.68
N CYS A 385 -9.34 -19.34 -11.56
CA CYS A 385 -8.19 -20.22 -11.36
C CYS A 385 -8.22 -21.42 -12.34
N ARG A 386 -9.39 -21.96 -12.62
CA ARG A 386 -9.56 -23.04 -13.62
C ARG A 386 -9.18 -22.56 -15.03
N ARG A 387 -9.59 -21.35 -15.44
CA ARG A 387 -9.19 -20.75 -16.73
C ARG A 387 -7.69 -20.49 -16.78
N LEU A 388 -7.13 -19.95 -15.70
CA LEU A 388 -5.68 -19.69 -15.60
C LEU A 388 -4.88 -20.98 -15.75
N SER A 389 -5.34 -22.07 -15.14
CA SER A 389 -4.68 -23.39 -15.26
C SER A 389 -4.62 -23.89 -16.69
N GLY A 390 -5.65 -23.66 -17.49
CA GLY A 390 -5.71 -24.05 -18.90
C GLY A 390 -4.69 -23.36 -19.81
N VAL A 391 -4.12 -22.23 -19.36
CA VAL A 391 -3.09 -21.47 -20.11
C VAL A 391 -1.69 -21.58 -19.49
N LEU A 392 -1.58 -22.23 -18.31
CA LEU A 392 -0.31 -22.59 -17.65
C LEU A 392 0.18 -24.01 -18.03
N ALA A 393 -0.66 -24.78 -18.74
CA ALA A 393 -0.37 -26.17 -19.13
C ALA A 393 0.56 -26.25 -20.34
#